data_f7b399e5545c615a2f4b2be13ffbaa23
#
_entry.id   f7b399e5545c615a2f4b2be13ffbaa23
#
_cell.length_a   1.000
_cell.length_b   1.000
_cell.length_c   1.000
_cell.angle_alpha   90.00
_cell.angle_beta   90.00
_cell.angle_gamma   90.00
#
_symmetry.space_group_name_H-M   'P 1'
#
loop_
_entity.id
_entity.type
_entity.pdbx_description
1 polymer ?
#
loop_
_entity_poly.entity_id
_entity_poly.type
_entity_poly.pdbx_seq_one_letter_code
_entity_poly.pdbx_strand_id
1 'polypeptide(L)'
;MHSQKLIKTYIFLAVILSVCLAKFFWGWIDIDYVKEFEIPGEYSKFKYNPINETIRYVIFISLPLIVYLICIIIFRRQEIKEIKEIFFYDNSKTFYVIKNNLLALFFLIFLTLILLDFLSTNLPSQQIDIFHEGQWLTAGINYLKKGGYWTNSYITIGFFNEFFISLIGFKIFDIFSIGSSRFSILLLILFFKIFLIIFIYKLTVIQRMTENLKILFFVLISLIALSMTNNFGNVDSGILSYRELPLIIFLILLIPIISNEKMIIFYCFLIGSMSAISMLWGIDKGAYLNLTLAFLILFLVIKKDFKKSIWVIIGTIIGWILFYKIFGLEEFKSFLYNTKEIYQSMDWVHGIIHPEPFSSDQHSARATKILLILIFSGLLTINLNFFRYKNISNESKILLIFILILSIITYKTALGRSDGPHIRSVTGLPMLLLCIIILNLFFDFILKNKKYLKIFQNITNFKNTIILILISSSIFIIFMSNFNFQNIISFKSRVKNYVSTSDEFFLAEHQKLLIKKYNNLTITDKCVQIFTYDVAIPYLLKKPSCNKYFFLWNIGNKKNQNLFIESIENRKPNFILLLDGRSEKLNYEKIPTFFSPSKMLPIIHNFIMENYYLNENVLHWNIYELKSS
;
A
#
# COMPACT_ATOMS: atom_id res chain seq x y z
N MET A 1 1.29 42.52 -21.21
CA MET A 1 1.82 42.06 -19.88
C MET A 1 0.80 42.20 -18.75
N HIS A 2 0.10 43.35 -18.62
CA HIS A 2 -0.84 43.56 -17.47
C HIS A 2 -2.05 42.60 -17.50
N SER A 3 -2.66 42.34 -18.66
CA SER A 3 -3.81 41.42 -18.78
C SER A 3 -3.48 39.96 -18.43
N GLN A 4 -2.30 39.45 -18.80
CA GLN A 4 -1.89 38.08 -18.47
C GLN A 4 -1.62 37.88 -16.97
N LYS A 5 -1.12 38.93 -16.30
CA LYS A 5 -0.90 38.89 -14.85
C LYS A 5 -2.24 38.86 -14.11
N LEU A 6 -3.20 39.64 -14.58
CA LEU A 6 -4.55 39.70 -14.04
C LEU A 6 -5.30 38.35 -14.19
N ILE A 7 -5.21 37.75 -15.37
CA ILE A 7 -5.80 36.39 -15.62
C ILE A 7 -5.23 35.34 -14.65
N LYS A 8 -3.90 35.32 -14.45
CA LYS A 8 -3.28 34.39 -13.49
C LYS A 8 -3.79 34.58 -12.06
N THR A 9 -3.98 35.84 -11.66
CA THR A 9 -4.53 36.18 -10.35
C THR A 9 -5.98 35.67 -10.21
N TYR A 10 -6.83 35.87 -11.23
CA TYR A 10 -8.21 35.36 -11.21
C TYR A 10 -8.26 33.84 -11.15
N ILE A 11 -7.43 33.12 -11.92
CA ILE A 11 -7.35 31.66 -11.87
C ILE A 11 -6.94 31.19 -10.45
N PHE A 12 -5.93 31.81 -9.87
CA PHE A 12 -5.47 31.49 -8.51
C PHE A 12 -6.57 31.71 -7.45
N LEU A 13 -7.27 32.85 -7.51
CA LEU A 13 -8.38 33.15 -6.61
C LEU A 13 -9.55 32.16 -6.80
N ALA A 14 -9.89 31.82 -8.03
CA ALA A 14 -10.93 30.83 -8.33
C ALA A 14 -10.60 29.44 -7.73
N VAL A 15 -9.35 29.02 -7.83
CA VAL A 15 -8.89 27.74 -7.22
C VAL A 15 -8.97 27.81 -5.69
N ILE A 16 -8.51 28.89 -5.06
CA ILE A 16 -8.61 29.04 -3.59
C ILE A 16 -10.10 28.99 -3.17
N LEU A 17 -10.94 29.76 -3.85
CA LEU A 17 -12.38 29.78 -3.55
C LEU A 17 -12.99 28.37 -3.70
N SER A 18 -12.58 27.62 -4.71
CA SER A 18 -13.07 26.23 -4.91
C SER A 18 -12.62 25.29 -3.80
N VAL A 19 -11.42 25.44 -3.23
CA VAL A 19 -10.97 24.70 -2.04
C VAL A 19 -11.80 25.07 -0.82
N CYS A 20 -12.08 26.36 -0.63
CA CYS A 20 -12.93 26.82 0.48
C CYS A 20 -14.36 26.26 0.35
N LEU A 21 -14.94 26.26 -0.85
CA LEU A 21 -16.25 25.67 -1.12
C LEU A 21 -16.23 24.16 -0.92
N ALA A 22 -15.20 23.46 -1.34
CA ALA A 22 -15.04 22.02 -1.13
C ALA A 22 -14.98 21.68 0.38
N LYS A 23 -14.27 22.50 1.18
CA LYS A 23 -14.28 22.39 2.64
C LYS A 23 -15.67 22.59 3.23
N PHE A 24 -16.40 23.61 2.75
CA PHE A 24 -17.75 23.90 3.20
C PHE A 24 -18.69 22.71 2.93
N PHE A 25 -18.64 22.13 1.72
CA PHE A 25 -19.40 20.93 1.39
C PHE A 25 -19.00 19.71 2.22
N TRP A 26 -17.77 19.62 2.71
CA TRP A 26 -17.32 18.52 3.57
C TRP A 26 -18.20 18.36 4.81
N GLY A 27 -18.51 19.46 5.49
CA GLY A 27 -19.38 19.46 6.67
C GLY A 27 -20.87 19.25 6.36
N TRP A 28 -21.30 19.50 5.12
CA TRP A 28 -22.71 19.42 4.72
C TRP A 28 -23.15 18.05 4.22
N ILE A 29 -22.21 17.22 3.76
CA ILE A 29 -22.53 15.90 3.24
C ILE A 29 -22.75 14.95 4.42
N ASP A 30 -24.00 14.69 4.72
CA ASP A 30 -24.41 13.70 5.69
C ASP A 30 -25.66 12.99 5.17
N ILE A 31 -25.45 12.05 4.24
CA ILE A 31 -26.50 11.28 3.60
C ILE A 31 -26.77 10.06 4.44
N ASP A 32 -28.00 9.93 4.92
CA ASP A 32 -28.45 8.71 5.57
C ASP A 32 -28.49 7.58 4.56
N TYR A 33 -27.66 6.58 4.80
CA TYR A 33 -27.59 5.38 3.98
C TYR A 33 -28.05 4.17 4.78
N VAL A 34 -29.03 3.45 4.27
CA VAL A 34 -29.51 2.22 4.89
C VAL A 34 -28.41 1.16 4.75
N LYS A 35 -27.92 0.66 5.87
CA LYS A 35 -26.94 -0.43 5.88
C LYS A 35 -27.60 -1.71 5.40
N GLU A 36 -27.11 -2.28 4.33
CA GLU A 36 -27.61 -3.56 3.78
C GLU A 36 -27.33 -4.76 4.70
N PHE A 37 -26.48 -4.58 5.72
CA PHE A 37 -26.10 -5.61 6.68
C PHE A 37 -26.19 -5.05 8.10
N GLU A 38 -26.68 -5.90 8.97
CA GLU A 38 -26.79 -5.58 10.38
C GLU A 38 -25.43 -5.67 11.05
N ILE A 39 -24.98 -4.54 11.64
CA ILE A 39 -23.78 -4.48 12.48
C ILE A 39 -24.26 -4.37 13.93
N PRO A 40 -24.27 -5.46 14.70
CA PRO A 40 -24.70 -5.43 16.09
C PRO A 40 -23.63 -4.80 16.99
N GLY A 41 -24.04 -4.39 18.19
CA GLY A 41 -23.12 -3.88 19.20
C GLY A 41 -22.65 -2.46 18.97
N GLU A 42 -21.51 -2.12 19.54
CA GLU A 42 -20.99 -0.76 19.52
C GLU A 42 -20.45 -0.30 18.17
N TYR A 43 -20.15 -1.21 17.26
CA TYR A 43 -19.80 -0.83 15.88
C TYR A 43 -20.87 0.05 15.21
N SER A 44 -22.15 -0.18 15.52
CA SER A 44 -23.24 0.63 14.98
C SER A 44 -23.30 2.05 15.56
N LYS A 45 -22.66 2.29 16.71
CA LYS A 45 -22.64 3.60 17.37
C LYS A 45 -21.62 4.57 16.75
N PHE A 46 -20.58 4.04 16.10
CA PHE A 46 -19.66 4.87 15.35
C PHE A 46 -20.36 5.30 14.06
N LYS A 47 -20.82 6.53 14.00
CA LYS A 47 -21.51 7.15 12.85
C LYS A 47 -20.63 7.25 11.60
N TYR A 48 -19.72 6.27 11.40
CA TYR A 48 -18.87 6.20 10.22
C TYR A 48 -19.70 5.75 9.02
N ASN A 49 -19.62 6.51 7.95
CA ASN A 49 -20.26 6.19 6.69
C ASN A 49 -19.22 6.31 5.56
N PRO A 50 -18.73 5.16 5.01
CA PRO A 50 -17.70 5.16 3.98
C PRO A 50 -18.14 5.82 2.68
N ILE A 51 -19.45 5.90 2.43
CA ILE A 51 -20.00 6.56 1.24
C ILE A 51 -19.87 8.07 1.39
N ASN A 52 -20.29 8.63 2.53
CA ASN A 52 -20.15 10.05 2.81
C ASN A 52 -18.68 10.49 2.75
N GLU A 53 -17.77 9.73 3.37
CA GLU A 53 -16.34 10.01 3.30
C GLU A 53 -15.82 9.99 1.87
N THR A 54 -16.27 9.05 1.06
CA THR A 54 -15.88 8.97 -0.36
C THR A 54 -16.40 10.16 -1.17
N ILE A 55 -17.67 10.55 -0.98
CA ILE A 55 -18.27 11.70 -1.66
C ILE A 55 -17.57 13.00 -1.26
N ARG A 56 -17.35 13.22 0.06
CA ARG A 56 -16.60 14.36 0.60
C ARG A 56 -15.22 14.48 -0.05
N TYR A 57 -14.49 13.38 -0.10
CA TYR A 57 -13.18 13.30 -0.72
C TYR A 57 -13.21 13.61 -2.21
N VAL A 58 -14.10 12.98 -2.96
CA VAL A 58 -14.22 13.19 -4.41
C VAL A 58 -14.52 14.65 -4.72
N ILE A 59 -15.44 15.29 -3.98
CA ILE A 59 -15.74 16.71 -4.16
C ILE A 59 -14.52 17.56 -3.81
N PHE A 60 -13.85 17.28 -2.69
CA PHE A 60 -12.72 18.06 -2.22
C PHE A 60 -11.54 18.06 -3.21
N ILE A 61 -11.29 16.93 -3.88
CA ILE A 61 -10.22 16.83 -4.89
C ILE A 61 -10.68 17.32 -6.26
N SER A 62 -11.89 16.94 -6.71
CA SER A 62 -12.32 17.20 -8.09
C SER A 62 -12.71 18.66 -8.31
N LEU A 63 -13.35 19.32 -7.34
CA LEU A 63 -13.86 20.68 -7.54
C LEU A 63 -12.73 21.69 -7.90
N PRO A 64 -11.60 21.75 -7.18
CA PRO A 64 -10.51 22.64 -7.55
C PRO A 64 -9.88 22.30 -8.91
N LEU A 65 -9.77 21.01 -9.26
CA LEU A 65 -9.21 20.58 -10.52
C LEU A 65 -10.12 20.92 -11.71
N ILE A 66 -11.44 20.73 -11.55
CA ILE A 66 -12.44 21.08 -12.56
C ILE A 66 -12.49 22.59 -12.76
N VAL A 67 -12.54 23.38 -11.68
CA VAL A 67 -12.54 24.85 -11.77
C VAL A 67 -11.28 25.34 -12.49
N TYR A 68 -10.11 24.80 -12.14
CA TYR A 68 -8.88 25.12 -12.81
C TYR A 68 -8.91 24.79 -14.32
N LEU A 69 -9.40 23.59 -14.65
CA LEU A 69 -9.55 23.17 -16.06
C LEU A 69 -10.47 24.09 -16.83
N ILE A 70 -11.63 24.45 -16.28
CA ILE A 70 -12.58 25.40 -16.88
C ILE A 70 -11.92 26.77 -17.08
N CYS A 71 -11.21 27.27 -16.07
CA CYS A 71 -10.49 28.54 -16.20
C CYS A 71 -9.45 28.51 -17.34
N ILE A 72 -8.68 27.42 -17.47
CA ILE A 72 -7.73 27.26 -18.57
C ILE A 72 -8.48 27.29 -19.92
N ILE A 73 -9.56 26.52 -20.03
CA ILE A 73 -10.35 26.44 -21.27
C ILE A 73 -10.90 27.80 -21.68
N ILE A 74 -11.42 28.58 -20.74
CA ILE A 74 -12.01 29.90 -21.00
C ILE A 74 -10.93 30.92 -21.35
N PHE A 75 -9.89 31.06 -20.52
CA PHE A 75 -8.93 32.15 -20.64
C PHE A 75 -7.77 31.88 -21.60
N ARG A 76 -7.57 30.59 -22.00
CA ARG A 76 -6.45 30.19 -22.86
C ARG A 76 -6.88 29.37 -24.08
N ARG A 77 -8.11 29.64 -24.59
CA ARG A 77 -8.70 28.94 -25.72
C ARG A 77 -7.82 28.90 -26.99
N GLN A 78 -6.97 29.90 -27.18
CA GLN A 78 -6.03 29.95 -28.31
C GLN A 78 -4.89 28.92 -28.19
N GLU A 79 -4.48 28.58 -26.96
CA GLU A 79 -3.42 27.60 -26.69
C GLU A 79 -3.95 26.15 -26.75
N ILE A 80 -5.29 25.96 -26.64
CA ILE A 80 -5.97 24.65 -26.67
C ILE A 80 -5.92 23.98 -28.05
N LYS A 81 -5.76 24.73 -29.15
CA LYS A 81 -5.59 24.14 -30.50
C LYS A 81 -4.43 23.14 -30.56
N GLU A 82 -3.44 23.30 -29.66
CA GLU A 82 -2.28 22.41 -29.53
C GLU A 82 -2.56 21.13 -28.75
N ILE A 83 -3.65 21.05 -27.97
CA ILE A 83 -4.00 19.85 -27.16
C ILE A 83 -4.36 18.66 -28.06
N LYS A 84 -5.05 18.90 -29.17
CA LYS A 84 -5.32 17.84 -30.16
C LYS A 84 -4.03 17.16 -30.60
N GLU A 85 -2.92 17.88 -30.73
CA GLU A 85 -1.63 17.31 -31.07
C GLU A 85 -1.01 16.48 -29.92
N ILE A 86 -1.27 16.78 -28.65
CA ILE A 86 -0.71 16.03 -27.51
C ILE A 86 -1.44 14.68 -27.34
N PHE A 87 -2.77 14.67 -27.43
CA PHE A 87 -3.58 13.46 -27.31
C PHE A 87 -3.60 12.61 -28.58
N PHE A 88 -3.44 13.21 -29.77
CA PHE A 88 -3.51 12.56 -31.07
C PHE A 88 -2.19 12.59 -31.83
N TYR A 89 -1.07 12.89 -31.15
CA TYR A 89 0.26 12.89 -31.77
C TYR A 89 0.61 11.48 -32.24
N ASP A 90 0.87 11.36 -33.55
CA ASP A 90 1.32 10.12 -34.16
C ASP A 90 2.77 9.84 -33.73
N ASN A 91 2.93 8.86 -32.85
CA ASN A 91 4.23 8.44 -32.31
C ASN A 91 5.06 7.60 -33.30
N SER A 92 4.88 7.80 -34.61
CA SER A 92 5.61 7.05 -35.64
C SER A 92 7.15 7.31 -35.66
N LYS A 93 7.62 8.30 -34.93
CA LYS A 93 9.07 8.53 -34.73
C LYS A 93 9.58 7.68 -33.57
N THR A 94 10.16 6.55 -33.93
CA THR A 94 10.95 5.69 -33.05
C THR A 94 11.91 6.52 -32.19
N PHE A 95 11.75 6.41 -30.87
CA PHE A 95 12.68 6.98 -29.91
C PHE A 95 14.01 6.25 -30.08
N TYR A 96 15.04 6.92 -30.57
CA TYR A 96 16.41 6.43 -30.50
C TYR A 96 16.78 6.40 -29.01
N VAL A 97 16.83 5.21 -28.43
CA VAL A 97 17.48 4.99 -27.13
C VAL A 97 18.95 5.30 -27.33
N ILE A 98 19.34 6.52 -27.01
CA ILE A 98 20.76 6.87 -26.88
C ILE A 98 21.29 5.95 -25.79
N LYS A 99 22.33 5.18 -26.13
CA LYS A 99 23.01 4.27 -25.20
C LYS A 99 23.66 5.14 -24.09
N ASN A 100 22.95 5.40 -23.00
CA ASN A 100 23.43 6.19 -21.86
C ASN A 100 24.24 5.29 -20.92
N ASN A 101 25.48 4.96 -21.30
CA ASN A 101 26.35 4.10 -20.51
C ASN A 101 26.57 4.64 -19.09
N LEU A 102 26.66 5.96 -18.94
CA LEU A 102 26.90 6.61 -17.66
C LEU A 102 25.64 6.55 -16.75
N LEU A 103 24.45 6.80 -17.29
CA LEU A 103 23.20 6.62 -16.53
C LEU A 103 23.01 5.17 -16.06
N ALA A 104 23.37 4.19 -16.92
CA ALA A 104 23.34 2.78 -16.55
C ALA A 104 24.33 2.45 -15.41
N LEU A 105 25.51 3.08 -15.41
CA LEU A 105 26.47 2.94 -14.31
C LEU A 105 25.88 3.46 -12.99
N PHE A 106 25.26 4.63 -12.98
CA PHE A 106 24.59 5.16 -11.77
C PHE A 106 23.46 4.24 -11.29
N PHE A 107 22.68 3.71 -12.21
CA PHE A 107 21.67 2.71 -11.88
C PHE A 107 22.26 1.49 -11.17
N LEU A 108 23.37 0.93 -11.68
CA LEU A 108 24.08 -0.19 -11.05
C LEU A 108 24.63 0.19 -9.68
N ILE A 109 25.18 1.39 -9.51
CA ILE A 109 25.66 1.90 -8.22
C ILE A 109 24.51 1.91 -7.19
N PHE A 110 23.33 2.46 -7.54
CA PHE A 110 22.20 2.49 -6.63
C PHE A 110 21.71 1.07 -6.28
N LEU A 111 21.67 0.14 -7.22
CA LEU A 111 21.35 -1.25 -6.94
C LEU A 111 22.36 -1.89 -5.97
N THR A 112 23.65 -1.64 -6.19
CA THR A 112 24.71 -2.12 -5.28
C THR A 112 24.55 -1.53 -3.88
N LEU A 113 24.27 -0.24 -3.77
CA LEU A 113 24.06 0.43 -2.48
C LEU A 113 22.85 -0.17 -1.74
N ILE A 114 21.74 -0.45 -2.42
CA ILE A 114 20.56 -1.11 -1.81
C ILE A 114 20.92 -2.52 -1.32
N LEU A 115 21.68 -3.28 -2.09
CA LEU A 115 22.16 -4.61 -1.67
C LEU A 115 23.08 -4.52 -0.46
N LEU A 116 24.01 -3.57 -0.43
CA LEU A 116 24.89 -3.35 0.72
C LEU A 116 24.10 -2.93 1.97
N ASP A 117 23.07 -2.08 1.83
CA ASP A 117 22.14 -1.73 2.90
C ASP A 117 21.46 -2.98 3.48
N PHE A 118 20.89 -3.79 2.60
CA PHE A 118 20.24 -5.03 3.00
C PHE A 118 21.20 -5.98 3.73
N LEU A 119 22.42 -6.17 3.21
CA LEU A 119 23.40 -7.06 3.81
C LEU A 119 23.96 -6.54 5.14
N SER A 120 24.06 -5.22 5.31
CA SER A 120 24.59 -4.58 6.52
C SER A 120 23.57 -4.42 7.63
N THR A 121 22.27 -4.54 7.33
CA THR A 121 21.20 -4.22 8.29
C THR A 121 21.19 -5.14 9.51
N ASN A 122 20.78 -4.59 10.66
CA ASN A 122 20.46 -5.38 11.84
C ASN A 122 19.09 -6.06 11.63
N LEU A 123 19.03 -7.35 11.95
CA LEU A 123 17.79 -8.11 11.84
C LEU A 123 16.84 -7.70 12.98
N PRO A 124 15.51 -7.56 12.73
CA PRO A 124 14.56 -7.06 13.70
C PRO A 124 14.44 -7.98 14.93
N SER A 125 14.82 -7.49 16.10
CA SER A 125 14.83 -8.25 17.37
C SER A 125 13.75 -7.80 18.37
N GLN A 126 12.89 -6.85 17.99
CA GLN A 126 11.80 -6.36 18.83
C GLN A 126 10.80 -7.47 19.18
N GLN A 127 10.07 -7.26 20.26
CA GLN A 127 8.94 -8.12 20.62
C GLN A 127 7.95 -8.25 19.46
N ILE A 128 7.28 -9.39 19.38
CA ILE A 128 6.27 -9.67 18.36
C ILE A 128 5.11 -8.68 18.48
N ASP A 129 4.68 -8.14 17.36
CA ASP A 129 3.34 -7.58 17.25
C ASP A 129 2.35 -8.74 17.10
N ILE A 130 1.83 -9.17 18.27
CA ILE A 130 0.98 -10.37 18.36
C ILE A 130 -0.29 -10.26 17.53
N PHE A 131 -0.69 -9.03 17.18
CA PHE A 131 -1.84 -8.75 16.34
C PHE A 131 -1.47 -8.77 14.86
N HIS A 132 -0.60 -7.86 14.39
CA HIS A 132 -0.30 -7.76 12.95
C HIS A 132 0.53 -8.94 12.44
N GLU A 133 1.60 -9.33 13.18
CA GLU A 133 2.39 -10.50 12.78
C GLU A 133 1.60 -11.80 12.94
N GLY A 134 0.67 -11.84 13.89
CA GLY A 134 -0.25 -12.95 14.07
C GLY A 134 -1.11 -13.26 12.85
N GLN A 135 -1.46 -12.27 12.04
CA GLN A 135 -2.30 -12.46 10.85
C GLN A 135 -1.64 -13.43 9.86
N TRP A 136 -0.37 -13.22 9.51
CA TRP A 136 0.31 -14.13 8.56
C TRP A 136 0.84 -15.40 9.22
N LEU A 137 1.25 -15.36 10.50
CA LEU A 137 1.71 -16.54 11.20
C LEU A 137 0.58 -17.56 11.41
N THR A 138 -0.60 -17.10 11.84
CA THR A 138 -1.75 -17.97 12.04
C THR A 138 -2.37 -18.44 10.72
N ALA A 139 -2.43 -17.60 9.69
CA ALA A 139 -2.80 -18.07 8.36
C ALA A 139 -1.84 -19.16 7.86
N GLY A 140 -0.52 -18.98 8.07
CA GLY A 140 0.49 -19.96 7.71
C GLY A 140 0.33 -21.30 8.45
N ILE A 141 0.11 -21.31 9.77
CA ILE A 141 -0.10 -22.56 10.53
C ILE A 141 -1.41 -23.24 10.14
N ASN A 142 -2.47 -22.48 9.85
CA ASN A 142 -3.72 -23.04 9.35
C ASN A 142 -3.49 -23.82 8.05
N TYR A 143 -2.76 -23.24 7.10
CA TYR A 143 -2.40 -23.93 5.86
C TYR A 143 -1.55 -25.17 6.09
N LEU A 144 -0.50 -25.07 6.89
CA LEU A 144 0.41 -26.21 7.14
C LEU A 144 -0.29 -27.40 7.81
N LYS A 145 -1.33 -27.12 8.62
CA LYS A 145 -2.06 -28.15 9.38
C LYS A 145 -3.35 -28.64 8.73
N LYS A 146 -4.03 -27.79 7.95
CA LYS A 146 -5.34 -28.10 7.36
C LYS A 146 -5.34 -28.10 5.83
N GLY A 147 -4.30 -27.54 5.19
CA GLY A 147 -4.34 -27.22 3.76
C GLY A 147 -5.32 -26.09 3.48
N GLY A 148 -5.46 -25.76 2.19
CA GLY A 148 -6.35 -24.71 1.74
C GLY A 148 -5.89 -23.29 2.14
N TYR A 149 -6.32 -22.31 1.39
CA TYR A 149 -5.96 -20.91 1.65
C TYR A 149 -7.16 -20.16 2.23
N TRP A 150 -8.06 -19.70 1.38
CA TRP A 150 -9.28 -18.98 1.77
C TRP A 150 -10.36 -19.87 2.38
N THR A 151 -10.30 -21.17 2.13
CA THR A 151 -11.21 -22.15 2.76
C THR A 151 -10.98 -22.29 4.25
N ASN A 152 -9.72 -22.15 4.71
CA ASN A 152 -9.33 -22.34 6.11
C ASN A 152 -8.82 -21.08 6.80
N SER A 153 -8.72 -19.94 6.07
CA SER A 153 -8.34 -18.66 6.64
C SER A 153 -9.10 -17.52 5.99
N TYR A 154 -9.62 -16.61 6.79
CA TYR A 154 -10.24 -15.38 6.32
C TYR A 154 -9.14 -14.33 6.10
N ILE A 155 -8.82 -14.07 4.84
CA ILE A 155 -7.71 -13.20 4.45
C ILE A 155 -8.24 -11.80 4.20
N THR A 156 -7.76 -10.80 4.94
CA THR A 156 -8.26 -9.43 4.93
C THR A 156 -7.46 -8.46 4.08
N ILE A 157 -6.14 -8.57 4.12
CA ILE A 157 -5.25 -7.64 3.42
C ILE A 157 -4.93 -8.17 2.03
N GLY A 158 -4.67 -9.48 1.92
CA GLY A 158 -4.36 -10.15 0.67
C GLY A 158 -3.43 -11.34 0.85
N PHE A 159 -3.47 -12.27 -0.10
CA PHE A 159 -2.71 -13.52 -0.05
C PHE A 159 -1.21 -13.31 0.16
N PHE A 160 -0.58 -12.41 -0.59
CA PHE A 160 0.86 -12.14 -0.46
C PHE A 160 1.21 -11.44 0.85
N ASN A 161 0.33 -10.59 1.37
CA ASN A 161 0.61 -9.83 2.59
C ASN A 161 0.29 -10.61 3.88
N GLU A 162 -0.67 -11.53 3.87
CA GLU A 162 -1.08 -12.27 5.08
C GLU A 162 -0.65 -13.73 5.06
N PHE A 163 -0.41 -14.29 3.90
CA PHE A 163 -0.18 -15.72 3.79
C PHE A 163 1.22 -16.04 3.29
N PHE A 164 1.57 -15.43 2.17
CA PHE A 164 2.81 -15.75 1.46
C PHE A 164 4.07 -15.35 2.25
N ILE A 165 3.99 -14.30 3.08
CA ILE A 165 5.11 -13.84 3.93
C ILE A 165 5.62 -14.97 4.82
N SER A 166 4.75 -15.65 5.55
CA SER A 166 5.16 -16.73 6.43
C SER A 166 5.64 -17.98 5.68
N LEU A 167 5.05 -18.27 4.52
CA LEU A 167 5.40 -19.43 3.71
C LEU A 167 6.69 -19.26 2.92
N ILE A 168 7.01 -18.05 2.43
CA ILE A 168 8.31 -17.82 1.76
C ILE A 168 9.46 -18.16 2.71
N GLY A 169 9.44 -17.63 3.93
CA GLY A 169 10.47 -17.92 4.92
C GLY A 169 10.58 -19.42 5.20
N PHE A 170 9.44 -20.10 5.37
CA PHE A 170 9.43 -21.54 5.54
C PHE A 170 10.02 -22.27 4.34
N LYS A 171 9.65 -21.91 3.10
CA LYS A 171 10.17 -22.56 1.89
C LYS A 171 11.66 -22.32 1.65
N ILE A 172 12.19 -21.17 2.06
CA ILE A 172 13.62 -20.85 1.89
C ILE A 172 14.47 -21.56 2.94
N PHE A 173 14.00 -21.64 4.19
CA PHE A 173 14.82 -22.10 5.32
C PHE A 173 14.39 -23.47 5.89
N ASP A 174 13.27 -24.00 5.45
CA ASP A 174 12.61 -25.19 6.05
C ASP A 174 12.29 -25.00 7.54
N ILE A 175 12.19 -23.73 7.99
CA ILE A 175 11.90 -23.34 9.38
C ILE A 175 10.73 -22.35 9.37
N PHE A 176 9.65 -22.73 10.03
CA PHE A 176 8.48 -21.86 10.23
C PHE A 176 8.58 -21.17 11.59
N SER A 177 9.12 -19.94 11.59
CA SER A 177 9.41 -19.16 12.80
C SER A 177 9.05 -17.67 12.58
N ILE A 178 8.98 -16.91 13.69
CA ILE A 178 8.87 -15.45 13.64
C ILE A 178 10.05 -14.87 12.85
N GLY A 179 11.27 -15.34 13.10
CA GLY A 179 12.48 -14.90 12.40
C GLY A 179 12.40 -15.14 10.88
N SER A 180 11.94 -16.32 10.44
CA SER A 180 11.81 -16.63 9.01
C SER A 180 10.76 -15.75 8.32
N SER A 181 9.64 -15.48 8.98
CA SER A 181 8.58 -14.61 8.45
C SER A 181 9.04 -13.14 8.35
N ARG A 182 9.72 -12.64 9.36
CA ARG A 182 10.31 -11.28 9.34
C ARG A 182 11.37 -11.13 8.25
N PHE A 183 12.20 -12.15 8.06
CA PHE A 183 13.17 -12.13 6.97
C PHE A 183 12.51 -12.08 5.59
N SER A 184 11.36 -12.74 5.42
CA SER A 184 10.56 -12.64 4.18
C SER A 184 10.10 -11.20 3.92
N ILE A 185 9.70 -10.47 4.95
CA ILE A 185 9.35 -9.04 4.81
C ILE A 185 10.56 -8.22 4.36
N LEU A 186 11.75 -8.49 4.92
CA LEU A 186 12.98 -7.81 4.49
C LEU A 186 13.29 -8.07 3.01
N LEU A 187 13.07 -9.29 2.52
CA LEU A 187 13.19 -9.61 1.09
C LEU A 187 12.18 -8.82 0.25
N LEU A 188 10.92 -8.71 0.70
CA LEU A 188 9.91 -7.92 -0.02
C LEU A 188 10.27 -6.43 -0.06
N ILE A 189 10.82 -5.87 1.01
CA ILE A 189 11.34 -4.50 1.04
C ILE A 189 12.50 -4.35 0.05
N LEU A 190 13.42 -5.31 0.00
CA LEU A 190 14.53 -5.33 -0.96
C LEU A 190 14.01 -5.31 -2.41
N PHE A 191 13.09 -6.21 -2.75
CA PHE A 191 12.48 -6.24 -4.07
C PHE A 191 11.78 -4.92 -4.39
N PHE A 192 11.02 -4.37 -3.44
CA PHE A 192 10.36 -3.09 -3.64
C PHE A 192 11.34 -1.96 -3.96
N LYS A 193 12.43 -1.82 -3.20
CA LYS A 193 13.48 -0.81 -3.46
C LYS A 193 14.12 -1.00 -4.84
N ILE A 194 14.42 -2.24 -5.24
CA ILE A 194 14.97 -2.56 -6.57
C ILE A 194 13.98 -2.13 -7.67
N PHE A 195 12.72 -2.52 -7.60
CA PHE A 195 11.70 -2.15 -8.60
C PHE A 195 11.45 -0.64 -8.63
N LEU A 196 11.50 0.04 -7.49
CA LEU A 196 11.39 1.49 -7.42
C LEU A 196 12.54 2.19 -8.19
N ILE A 197 13.78 1.72 -8.04
CA ILE A 197 14.93 2.25 -8.79
C ILE A 197 14.82 1.93 -10.28
N ILE A 198 14.34 0.73 -10.66
CA ILE A 198 14.03 0.39 -12.07
C ILE A 198 13.00 1.36 -12.65
N PHE A 199 11.94 1.66 -11.89
CA PHE A 199 10.93 2.64 -12.30
C PHE A 199 11.55 4.03 -12.53
N ILE A 200 12.34 4.53 -11.58
CA ILE A 200 12.99 5.84 -11.67
C ILE A 200 13.98 5.89 -12.84
N TYR A 201 14.73 4.82 -13.07
CA TYR A 201 15.62 4.71 -14.23
C TYR A 201 14.83 4.84 -15.55
N LYS A 202 13.77 4.05 -15.72
CA LYS A 202 12.90 4.10 -16.92
C LYS A 202 12.24 5.45 -17.08
N LEU A 203 11.73 6.05 -16.00
CA LEU A 203 11.18 7.41 -15.99
C LEU A 203 12.22 8.44 -16.47
N THR A 204 13.48 8.29 -16.02
CA THR A 204 14.58 9.20 -16.42
C THR A 204 14.93 9.05 -17.90
N VAL A 205 14.94 7.83 -18.41
CA VAL A 205 15.26 7.56 -19.84
C VAL A 205 14.31 8.29 -20.77
N ILE A 206 13.01 8.33 -20.46
CA ILE A 206 12.00 8.97 -21.30
C ILE A 206 11.99 10.51 -21.23
N GLN A 207 12.77 11.14 -20.30
CA GLN A 207 12.89 12.60 -20.24
C GLN A 207 13.69 13.16 -21.43
N ARG A 208 13.31 14.37 -21.90
CA ARG A 208 14.02 15.10 -22.98
C ARG A 208 15.10 16.02 -22.38
N MET A 209 16.07 15.43 -21.71
CA MET A 209 17.17 16.15 -21.05
C MET A 209 18.52 15.70 -21.64
N THR A 210 19.55 16.52 -21.46
CA THR A 210 20.93 16.10 -21.73
C THR A 210 21.33 14.98 -20.77
N GLU A 211 22.34 14.17 -21.15
CA GLU A 211 22.76 13.02 -20.34
C GLU A 211 23.09 13.41 -18.90
N ASN A 212 23.87 14.47 -18.70
CA ASN A 212 24.23 14.96 -17.38
C ASN A 212 23.02 15.37 -16.52
N LEU A 213 22.04 16.03 -17.12
CA LEU A 213 20.80 16.39 -16.43
C LEU A 213 19.94 15.16 -16.10
N LYS A 214 19.94 14.15 -16.97
CA LYS A 214 19.29 12.85 -16.68
C LYS A 214 19.92 12.18 -15.47
N ILE A 215 21.25 12.17 -15.38
CA ILE A 215 21.95 11.60 -14.23
C ILE A 215 21.57 12.35 -12.96
N LEU A 216 21.61 13.67 -12.97
CA LEU A 216 21.25 14.49 -11.81
C LEU A 216 19.79 14.25 -11.41
N PHE A 217 18.87 14.21 -12.38
CA PHE A 217 17.47 13.89 -12.14
C PHE A 217 17.30 12.50 -11.51
N PHE A 218 17.96 11.50 -12.07
CA PHE A 218 17.95 10.12 -11.56
C PHE A 218 18.44 10.06 -10.11
N VAL A 219 19.59 10.67 -9.83
CA VAL A 219 20.19 10.66 -8.48
C VAL A 219 19.25 11.34 -7.47
N LEU A 220 18.76 12.54 -7.77
CA LEU A 220 17.90 13.28 -6.85
C LEU A 220 16.59 12.55 -6.57
N ILE A 221 15.89 12.06 -7.60
CA ILE A 221 14.65 11.31 -7.41
C ILE A 221 14.90 9.99 -6.68
N SER A 222 16.01 9.29 -6.98
CA SER A 222 16.35 8.04 -6.31
C SER A 222 16.60 8.24 -4.82
N LEU A 223 17.36 9.27 -4.44
CA LEU A 223 17.59 9.61 -3.03
C LEU A 223 16.28 9.95 -2.31
N ILE A 224 15.44 10.82 -2.90
CA ILE A 224 14.15 11.19 -2.34
C ILE A 224 13.24 9.95 -2.21
N ALA A 225 13.11 9.15 -3.26
CA ALA A 225 12.25 7.97 -3.25
C ALA A 225 12.70 6.93 -2.23
N LEU A 226 14.01 6.64 -2.14
CA LEU A 226 14.56 5.69 -1.18
C LEU A 226 14.41 6.18 0.27
N SER A 227 14.52 7.49 0.53
CA SER A 227 14.26 8.06 1.86
C SER A 227 12.79 7.93 2.29
N MET A 228 11.87 7.75 1.36
CA MET A 228 10.44 7.50 1.61
C MET A 228 10.14 6.03 1.91
N THR A 229 11.04 5.10 1.58
CA THR A 229 10.80 3.66 1.74
C THR A 229 11.03 3.21 3.18
N ASN A 230 10.52 2.01 3.50
CA ASN A 230 10.82 1.34 4.78
C ASN A 230 12.31 1.08 4.93
N ASN A 231 12.83 1.28 6.13
CA ASN A 231 14.16 0.83 6.50
C ASN A 231 14.14 -0.67 6.78
N PHE A 232 15.21 -1.39 6.44
CA PHE A 232 15.29 -2.83 6.74
C PHE A 232 15.26 -3.13 8.25
N GLY A 233 15.77 -2.23 9.10
CA GLY A 233 15.72 -2.37 10.54
C GLY A 233 14.38 -1.98 11.19
N ASN A 234 13.52 -1.24 10.48
CA ASN A 234 12.20 -0.81 10.95
C ASN A 234 11.19 -0.83 9.80
N VAL A 235 10.43 -1.91 9.75
CA VAL A 235 9.49 -2.23 8.66
C VAL A 235 8.38 -1.19 8.52
N ASP A 236 8.01 -0.49 9.59
CA ASP A 236 6.90 0.48 9.60
C ASP A 236 7.34 1.93 9.38
N SER A 237 8.63 2.18 9.13
CA SER A 237 9.19 3.55 9.06
C SER A 237 8.80 4.33 7.81
N GLY A 238 8.53 3.67 6.68
CA GLY A 238 8.31 4.29 5.37
C GLY A 238 6.92 4.85 5.15
N ILE A 239 6.81 5.76 4.16
CA ILE A 239 5.55 6.24 3.58
C ILE A 239 5.29 5.58 2.21
N LEU A 240 6.33 4.98 1.60
CA LEU A 240 6.26 4.05 0.47
C LEU A 240 6.65 2.66 0.98
N SER A 241 5.75 1.72 0.95
CA SER A 241 5.97 0.37 1.48
C SER A 241 5.99 -0.68 0.37
N TYR A 242 6.47 -1.88 0.69
CA TYR A 242 6.43 -3.02 -0.22
C TYR A 242 4.99 -3.37 -0.67
N ARG A 243 3.97 -2.89 0.03
CA ARG A 243 2.56 -3.07 -0.37
C ARG A 243 2.23 -2.39 -1.70
N GLU A 244 2.96 -1.32 -2.07
CA GLU A 244 2.81 -0.62 -3.34
C GLU A 244 3.56 -1.30 -4.51
N LEU A 245 4.25 -2.42 -4.29
CA LEU A 245 5.03 -3.10 -5.33
C LEU A 245 4.25 -3.37 -6.62
N PRO A 246 2.99 -3.86 -6.61
CA PRO A 246 2.22 -4.04 -7.84
C PRO A 246 1.98 -2.75 -8.60
N LEU A 247 1.78 -1.63 -7.88
CA LEU A 247 1.58 -0.32 -8.50
C LEU A 247 2.86 0.17 -9.19
N ILE A 248 4.02 -0.05 -8.58
CA ILE A 248 5.32 0.29 -9.17
C ILE A 248 5.60 -0.60 -10.40
N ILE A 249 5.31 -1.90 -10.34
CA ILE A 249 5.45 -2.81 -11.48
C ILE A 249 4.52 -2.37 -12.62
N PHE A 250 3.29 -2.00 -12.32
CA PHE A 250 2.35 -1.46 -13.30
C PHE A 250 2.94 -0.22 -14.00
N LEU A 251 3.50 0.73 -13.26
CA LEU A 251 4.14 1.92 -13.83
C LEU A 251 5.36 1.58 -14.70
N ILE A 252 6.16 0.57 -14.31
CA ILE A 252 7.28 0.08 -15.11
C ILE A 252 6.79 -0.50 -16.44
N LEU A 253 5.71 -1.29 -16.42
CA LEU A 253 5.13 -1.92 -17.62
C LEU A 253 4.38 -0.91 -18.50
N LEU A 254 3.88 0.18 -17.92
CA LEU A 254 3.20 1.24 -18.66
C LEU A 254 4.16 2.02 -19.58
N ILE A 255 5.41 2.26 -19.13
CA ILE A 255 6.39 3.05 -19.88
C ILE A 255 6.59 2.51 -21.31
N PRO A 256 6.93 1.24 -21.55
CA PRO A 256 7.09 0.71 -22.92
C PRO A 256 5.81 0.77 -23.75
N ILE A 257 4.63 0.74 -23.15
CA ILE A 257 3.35 0.86 -23.85
C ILE A 257 3.14 2.27 -24.39
N ILE A 258 3.44 3.29 -23.57
CA ILE A 258 3.30 4.69 -23.96
C ILE A 258 4.44 5.17 -24.89
N SER A 259 5.63 4.56 -24.79
CA SER A 259 6.82 4.87 -25.61
C SER A 259 6.84 4.10 -26.94
N ASN A 260 5.88 3.24 -27.21
CA ASN A 260 5.84 2.36 -28.40
C ASN A 260 7.13 1.54 -28.61
N GLU A 261 7.66 0.95 -27.51
CA GLU A 261 8.86 0.10 -27.58
C GLU A 261 8.60 -1.20 -28.35
N LYS A 262 9.68 -1.86 -28.75
CA LYS A 262 9.63 -3.22 -29.29
C LYS A 262 8.91 -4.15 -28.30
N MET A 263 8.16 -5.14 -28.79
CA MET A 263 7.38 -6.07 -27.97
C MET A 263 6.19 -5.44 -27.19
N ILE A 264 5.66 -4.32 -27.64
CA ILE A 264 4.55 -3.61 -27.01
C ILE A 264 3.36 -4.53 -26.67
N ILE A 265 3.04 -5.47 -27.53
CA ILE A 265 1.97 -6.46 -27.31
C ILE A 265 2.23 -7.29 -26.08
N PHE A 266 3.46 -7.73 -25.89
CA PHE A 266 3.85 -8.48 -24.69
C PHE A 266 3.69 -7.65 -23.41
N TYR A 267 4.09 -6.38 -23.44
CA TYR A 267 3.87 -5.47 -22.29
C TYR A 267 2.38 -5.22 -22.03
N CYS A 268 1.55 -5.08 -23.09
CA CYS A 268 0.10 -4.98 -22.93
C CYS A 268 -0.50 -6.23 -22.28
N PHE A 269 -0.05 -7.40 -22.69
CA PHE A 269 -0.46 -8.66 -22.06
C PHE A 269 -0.03 -8.75 -20.59
N LEU A 270 1.23 -8.43 -20.28
CA LEU A 270 1.74 -8.45 -18.90
C LEU A 270 0.99 -7.47 -18.00
N ILE A 271 0.77 -6.23 -18.46
CA ILE A 271 0.07 -5.23 -17.64
C ILE A 271 -1.38 -5.63 -17.38
N GLY A 272 -2.04 -6.28 -18.33
CA GLY A 272 -3.37 -6.88 -18.15
C GLY A 272 -3.34 -7.99 -17.08
N SER A 273 -2.34 -8.88 -17.14
CA SER A 273 -2.20 -9.98 -16.15
C SER A 273 -1.99 -9.49 -14.72
N MET A 274 -1.50 -8.25 -14.55
CA MET A 274 -1.40 -7.62 -13.22
C MET A 274 -2.75 -7.47 -12.52
N SER A 275 -3.88 -7.55 -13.24
CA SER A 275 -5.22 -7.54 -12.66
C SER A 275 -5.39 -8.61 -11.56
N ALA A 276 -5.13 -9.86 -11.87
CA ALA A 276 -5.24 -10.96 -10.91
C ALA A 276 -4.08 -10.94 -9.88
N ILE A 277 -2.85 -10.68 -10.34
CA ILE A 277 -1.66 -10.67 -9.47
C ILE A 277 -1.80 -9.60 -8.38
N SER A 278 -2.30 -8.42 -8.70
CA SER A 278 -2.48 -7.34 -7.72
C SER A 278 -3.58 -7.66 -6.70
N MET A 279 -4.64 -8.37 -7.10
CA MET A 279 -5.69 -8.84 -6.17
C MET A 279 -5.15 -9.89 -5.20
N LEU A 280 -4.24 -10.75 -5.65
CA LEU A 280 -3.52 -11.67 -4.78
C LEU A 280 -2.55 -10.94 -3.85
N TRP A 281 -1.91 -9.89 -4.33
CA TRP A 281 -0.97 -9.10 -3.53
C TRP A 281 -1.65 -8.42 -2.35
N GLY A 282 -2.73 -7.70 -2.61
CA GLY A 282 -3.53 -7.01 -1.62
C GLY A 282 -4.87 -6.61 -2.20
N ILE A 283 -5.94 -6.88 -1.47
CA ILE A 283 -7.31 -6.66 -1.95
C ILE A 283 -7.55 -5.19 -2.29
N ASP A 284 -7.09 -4.28 -1.45
CA ASP A 284 -7.18 -2.82 -1.66
C ASP A 284 -6.33 -2.37 -2.86
N LYS A 285 -5.04 -2.75 -2.89
CA LYS A 285 -4.12 -2.39 -3.98
C LYS A 285 -4.55 -3.01 -5.31
N GLY A 286 -5.10 -4.23 -5.25
CA GLY A 286 -5.68 -4.91 -6.40
C GLY A 286 -6.87 -4.15 -6.98
N ALA A 287 -7.80 -3.69 -6.14
CA ALA A 287 -8.93 -2.87 -6.59
C ALA A 287 -8.46 -1.58 -7.26
N TYR A 288 -7.51 -0.87 -6.64
CA TYR A 288 -6.98 0.38 -7.17
C TYR A 288 -6.28 0.19 -8.52
N LEU A 289 -5.51 -0.88 -8.64
CA LEU A 289 -4.85 -1.21 -9.92
C LEU A 289 -5.85 -1.61 -10.98
N ASN A 290 -6.87 -2.40 -10.66
CA ASN A 290 -7.92 -2.79 -11.61
C ASN A 290 -8.72 -1.57 -12.12
N LEU A 291 -9.03 -0.62 -11.23
CA LEU A 291 -9.65 0.64 -11.66
C LEU A 291 -8.70 1.44 -12.56
N THR A 292 -7.41 1.47 -12.27
CA THR A 292 -6.40 2.14 -13.11
C THR A 292 -6.23 1.43 -14.46
N LEU A 293 -6.33 0.10 -14.50
CA LEU A 293 -6.36 -0.67 -15.77
C LEU A 293 -7.58 -0.31 -16.61
N ALA A 294 -8.76 -0.12 -16.02
CA ALA A 294 -9.93 0.35 -16.73
C ALA A 294 -9.69 1.74 -17.35
N PHE A 295 -9.05 2.67 -16.62
CA PHE A 295 -8.64 3.96 -17.19
C PHE A 295 -7.60 3.80 -18.31
N LEU A 296 -6.66 2.86 -18.21
CA LEU A 296 -5.71 2.58 -19.28
C LEU A 296 -6.42 2.07 -20.55
N ILE A 297 -7.34 1.12 -20.41
CA ILE A 297 -8.13 0.61 -21.53
C ILE A 297 -8.92 1.74 -22.20
N LEU A 298 -9.61 2.57 -21.39
CA LEU A 298 -10.34 3.73 -21.90
C LEU A 298 -9.42 4.72 -22.64
N PHE A 299 -8.25 5.02 -22.08
CA PHE A 299 -7.25 5.87 -22.69
C PHE A 299 -6.77 5.32 -24.05
N LEU A 300 -6.50 4.01 -24.15
CA LEU A 300 -6.09 3.37 -25.40
C LEU A 300 -7.22 3.39 -26.44
N VAL A 301 -8.48 3.20 -26.02
CA VAL A 301 -9.65 3.29 -26.89
C VAL A 301 -9.83 4.72 -27.42
N ILE A 302 -9.72 5.74 -26.58
CA ILE A 302 -9.78 7.16 -26.97
C ILE A 302 -8.65 7.49 -27.97
N LYS A 303 -7.46 6.91 -27.80
CA LYS A 303 -6.33 7.01 -28.72
C LYS A 303 -6.51 6.20 -30.01
N LYS A 304 -7.58 5.44 -30.15
CA LYS A 304 -7.82 4.48 -31.22
C LYS A 304 -6.77 3.36 -31.34
N ASP A 305 -6.05 3.10 -30.27
CA ASP A 305 -5.06 2.01 -30.15
C ASP A 305 -5.76 0.69 -29.76
N PHE A 306 -6.78 0.29 -30.51
CA PHE A 306 -7.63 -0.89 -30.21
C PHE A 306 -6.83 -2.17 -30.04
N LYS A 307 -5.77 -2.36 -30.84
CA LYS A 307 -4.90 -3.54 -30.74
C LYS A 307 -4.28 -3.66 -29.35
N LYS A 308 -3.75 -2.57 -28.80
CA LYS A 308 -3.18 -2.56 -27.46
C LYS A 308 -4.24 -2.82 -26.40
N SER A 309 -5.41 -2.17 -26.51
CA SER A 309 -6.54 -2.37 -25.62
C SER A 309 -6.98 -3.85 -25.55
N ILE A 310 -7.11 -4.50 -26.70
CA ILE A 310 -7.48 -5.93 -26.79
C ILE A 310 -6.44 -6.80 -26.06
N TRP A 311 -5.14 -6.56 -26.23
CA TRP A 311 -4.11 -7.34 -25.57
C TRP A 311 -4.04 -7.12 -24.04
N VAL A 312 -4.40 -5.93 -23.55
CA VAL A 312 -4.58 -5.69 -22.11
C VAL A 312 -5.75 -6.53 -21.59
N ILE A 313 -6.89 -6.55 -22.31
CA ILE A 313 -8.07 -7.34 -21.94
C ILE A 313 -7.74 -8.85 -21.95
N ILE A 314 -7.06 -9.34 -23.00
CA ILE A 314 -6.64 -10.75 -23.09
C ILE A 314 -5.73 -11.10 -21.90
N GLY A 315 -4.75 -10.24 -21.59
CA GLY A 315 -3.88 -10.43 -20.42
C GLY A 315 -4.67 -10.52 -19.13
N THR A 316 -5.67 -9.66 -18.95
CA THR A 316 -6.57 -9.69 -17.78
C THR A 316 -7.31 -11.03 -17.69
N ILE A 317 -7.93 -11.47 -18.75
CA ILE A 317 -8.69 -12.74 -18.78
C ILE A 317 -7.77 -13.93 -18.48
N ILE A 318 -6.60 -14.00 -19.14
CA ILE A 318 -5.65 -15.08 -18.91
C ILE A 318 -5.08 -15.05 -17.49
N GLY A 319 -4.80 -13.89 -16.94
CA GLY A 319 -4.37 -13.75 -15.54
C GLY A 319 -5.38 -14.36 -14.57
N TRP A 320 -6.67 -14.10 -14.74
CA TRP A 320 -7.73 -14.69 -13.92
C TRP A 320 -7.93 -16.21 -14.17
N ILE A 321 -7.79 -16.66 -15.42
CA ILE A 321 -7.81 -18.10 -15.74
C ILE A 321 -6.64 -18.82 -15.05
N LEU A 322 -5.44 -18.25 -15.10
CA LEU A 322 -4.27 -18.83 -14.42
C LEU A 322 -4.47 -18.85 -12.89
N PHE A 323 -5.03 -17.79 -12.32
CA PHE A 323 -5.39 -17.78 -10.89
C PHE A 323 -6.32 -18.96 -10.56
N TYR A 324 -7.43 -19.10 -11.31
CA TYR A 324 -8.35 -20.24 -11.13
C TYR A 324 -7.67 -21.60 -11.28
N LYS A 325 -6.78 -21.76 -12.26
CA LYS A 325 -6.07 -23.03 -12.50
C LYS A 325 -5.07 -23.36 -11.40
N ILE A 326 -4.37 -22.38 -10.85
CA ILE A 326 -3.35 -22.57 -9.79
C ILE A 326 -4.01 -22.94 -8.47
N PHE A 327 -5.08 -22.26 -8.08
CA PHE A 327 -5.69 -22.46 -6.76
C PHE A 327 -6.87 -23.45 -6.77
N GLY A 328 -7.47 -23.71 -7.90
CA GLY A 328 -8.64 -24.59 -8.04
C GLY A 328 -9.96 -23.90 -7.75
N LEU A 329 -11.06 -24.60 -8.07
CA LEU A 329 -12.43 -24.05 -8.01
C LEU A 329 -12.84 -23.62 -6.60
N GLU A 330 -12.60 -24.46 -5.60
CA GLU A 330 -13.06 -24.21 -4.23
C GLU A 330 -12.33 -23.00 -3.59
N GLU A 331 -11.03 -22.92 -3.79
CA GLU A 331 -10.25 -21.76 -3.31
C GLU A 331 -10.62 -20.47 -4.07
N PHE A 332 -10.89 -20.56 -5.37
CA PHE A 332 -11.32 -19.43 -6.16
C PHE A 332 -12.70 -18.91 -5.72
N LYS A 333 -13.67 -19.80 -5.47
CA LYS A 333 -14.97 -19.43 -4.90
C LYS A 333 -14.81 -18.79 -3.52
N SER A 334 -13.99 -19.39 -2.66
CA SER A 334 -13.72 -18.89 -1.32
C SER A 334 -13.02 -17.52 -1.37
N PHE A 335 -12.09 -17.31 -2.30
CA PHE A 335 -11.49 -16.00 -2.56
C PHE A 335 -12.54 -14.95 -2.96
N LEU A 336 -13.41 -15.26 -3.92
CA LEU A 336 -14.46 -14.33 -4.38
C LEU A 336 -15.43 -13.99 -3.24
N TYR A 337 -15.84 -14.98 -2.46
CA TYR A 337 -16.69 -14.77 -1.29
C TYR A 337 -16.01 -13.89 -0.25
N ASN A 338 -14.80 -14.24 0.15
CA ASN A 338 -13.98 -13.47 1.10
C ASN A 338 -13.79 -12.03 0.66
N THR A 339 -13.44 -11.81 -0.60
CA THR A 339 -13.25 -10.47 -1.18
C THR A 339 -14.55 -9.67 -1.18
N LYS A 340 -15.68 -10.29 -1.56
CA LYS A 340 -17.00 -9.65 -1.51
C LYS A 340 -17.35 -9.21 -0.09
N GLU A 341 -17.18 -10.06 0.90
CA GLU A 341 -17.49 -9.77 2.30
C GLU A 341 -16.65 -8.57 2.81
N ILE A 342 -15.37 -8.53 2.43
CA ILE A 342 -14.49 -7.42 2.80
C ILE A 342 -14.98 -6.09 2.21
N TYR A 343 -15.29 -6.06 0.93
CA TYR A 343 -15.79 -4.83 0.29
C TYR A 343 -17.13 -4.37 0.84
N GLN A 344 -17.99 -5.29 1.23
CA GLN A 344 -19.33 -4.96 1.74
C GLN A 344 -19.32 -4.49 3.19
N SER A 345 -18.47 -5.07 4.05
CA SER A 345 -18.60 -4.89 5.50
C SER A 345 -17.41 -4.22 6.18
N MET A 346 -16.19 -4.36 5.64
CA MET A 346 -15.00 -4.00 6.40
C MET A 346 -14.90 -2.51 6.74
N ASP A 347 -15.17 -1.64 5.79
CA ASP A 347 -15.17 -0.19 6.04
C ASP A 347 -16.20 0.21 7.08
N TRP A 348 -17.36 -0.46 7.13
CA TRP A 348 -18.41 -0.18 8.12
C TRP A 348 -18.03 -0.65 9.53
N VAL A 349 -17.28 -1.74 9.63
CA VAL A 349 -16.87 -2.34 10.91
C VAL A 349 -15.64 -1.64 11.49
N HIS A 350 -14.67 -1.28 10.64
CA HIS A 350 -13.36 -0.79 11.08
C HIS A 350 -13.10 0.67 10.75
N GLY A 351 -14.03 1.31 10.09
CA GLY A 351 -13.87 2.68 9.64
C GLY A 351 -13.69 3.67 10.79
N ILE A 352 -12.82 4.63 10.56
CA ILE A 352 -12.64 5.78 11.43
C ILE A 352 -12.93 7.02 10.59
N ILE A 353 -13.81 7.89 11.10
CA ILE A 353 -14.23 9.12 10.42
C ILE A 353 -12.99 9.92 10.00
N HIS A 354 -12.98 10.33 8.73
CA HIS A 354 -11.90 11.17 8.22
C HIS A 354 -12.01 12.57 8.84
N PRO A 355 -10.89 13.09 9.40
CA PRO A 355 -10.93 14.42 10.00
C PRO A 355 -11.24 15.48 8.95
N GLU A 356 -12.08 16.43 9.31
CA GLU A 356 -12.40 17.55 8.43
C GLU A 356 -11.12 18.33 8.06
N PRO A 357 -10.90 18.64 6.78
CA PRO A 357 -9.76 19.44 6.37
C PRO A 357 -9.74 20.80 7.07
N PHE A 358 -8.56 21.22 7.55
CA PHE A 358 -8.31 22.46 8.27
C PHE A 358 -9.02 22.57 9.63
N SER A 359 -9.47 21.46 10.22
CA SER A 359 -10.02 21.44 11.58
C SER A 359 -8.92 21.24 12.63
N SER A 360 -9.31 21.32 13.90
CA SER A 360 -8.47 20.98 15.05
C SER A 360 -8.50 19.49 15.41
N ASP A 361 -9.21 18.66 14.64
CA ASP A 361 -9.34 17.24 14.90
C ASP A 361 -8.00 16.53 14.86
N GLN A 362 -7.87 15.45 15.62
CA GLN A 362 -6.68 14.61 15.60
C GLN A 362 -6.40 14.13 14.18
N HIS A 363 -5.15 14.27 13.73
CA HIS A 363 -4.69 13.95 12.39
C HIS A 363 -5.17 14.86 11.24
N SER A 364 -6.05 15.86 11.48
CA SER A 364 -6.53 16.79 10.45
C SER A 364 -5.39 17.49 9.72
N ALA A 365 -4.38 17.98 10.44
CA ALA A 365 -3.23 18.64 9.82
C ALA A 365 -2.46 17.72 8.84
N ARG A 366 -2.35 16.41 9.13
CA ARG A 366 -1.72 15.43 8.25
C ARG A 366 -2.58 15.16 7.03
N ALA A 367 -3.86 14.87 7.22
CA ALA A 367 -4.83 14.63 6.16
C ALA A 367 -4.92 15.83 5.21
N THR A 368 -5.08 17.05 5.75
CA THR A 368 -5.12 18.28 4.97
C THR A 368 -3.88 18.47 4.08
N LYS A 369 -2.67 18.23 4.63
CA LYS A 369 -1.43 18.33 3.85
C LYS A 369 -1.44 17.41 2.65
N ILE A 370 -1.89 16.16 2.81
CA ILE A 370 -1.90 15.19 1.71
C ILE A 370 -2.96 15.56 0.67
N LEU A 371 -4.15 15.98 1.10
CA LEU A 371 -5.20 16.46 0.20
C LEU A 371 -4.72 17.66 -0.62
N LEU A 372 -4.04 18.61 0.00
CA LEU A 372 -3.44 19.75 -0.72
C LEU A 372 -2.32 19.33 -1.67
N ILE A 373 -1.49 18.36 -1.30
CA ILE A 373 -0.47 17.78 -2.20
C ILE A 373 -1.13 17.15 -3.42
N LEU A 374 -2.23 16.42 -3.27
CA LEU A 374 -2.98 15.83 -4.37
C LEU A 374 -3.56 16.90 -5.30
N ILE A 375 -4.21 17.92 -4.73
CA ILE A 375 -4.76 19.04 -5.51
C ILE A 375 -3.63 19.76 -6.26
N PHE A 376 -2.55 20.11 -5.56
CA PHE A 376 -1.44 20.85 -6.15
C PHE A 376 -0.73 20.04 -7.25
N SER A 377 -0.49 18.75 -7.01
CA SER A 377 0.05 17.84 -8.02
C SER A 377 -0.87 17.69 -9.22
N GLY A 378 -2.19 17.65 -8.99
CA GLY A 378 -3.20 17.63 -10.06
C GLY A 378 -3.18 18.89 -10.89
N LEU A 379 -3.17 20.08 -10.25
CA LEU A 379 -3.07 21.38 -10.94
C LEU A 379 -1.79 21.47 -11.78
N LEU A 380 -0.66 21.05 -11.22
CA LEU A 380 0.62 21.05 -11.94
C LEU A 380 0.61 20.02 -13.09
N THR A 381 0.05 18.83 -12.90
CA THR A 381 -0.08 17.84 -13.97
C THR A 381 -0.95 18.35 -15.12
N ILE A 382 -2.07 18.98 -14.82
CA ILE A 382 -2.91 19.65 -15.82
C ILE A 382 -2.08 20.72 -16.55
N ASN A 383 -1.37 21.58 -15.79
CA ASN A 383 -0.53 22.62 -16.37
C ASN A 383 0.52 22.05 -17.33
N LEU A 384 1.25 21.00 -16.93
CA LEU A 384 2.25 20.34 -17.76
C LEU A 384 1.68 19.77 -19.05
N ASN A 385 0.43 19.34 -19.06
CA ASN A 385 -0.23 18.80 -20.25
C ASN A 385 -0.73 19.91 -21.19
N PHE A 386 -1.16 21.05 -20.66
CA PHE A 386 -1.68 22.17 -21.46
C PHE A 386 -0.59 23.10 -22.01
N PHE A 387 0.61 23.12 -21.41
CA PHE A 387 1.70 23.99 -21.83
C PHE A 387 2.88 23.21 -22.41
N ARG A 388 3.59 23.85 -23.35
CA ARG A 388 4.81 23.30 -23.93
C ARG A 388 5.99 23.45 -22.98
N TYR A 389 6.52 22.31 -22.52
CA TYR A 389 7.77 22.22 -21.77
C TYR A 389 8.79 21.47 -22.63
N LYS A 390 10.00 22.04 -22.78
CA LYS A 390 11.01 21.50 -23.72
C LYS A 390 11.62 20.18 -23.26
N ASN A 391 11.79 20.03 -21.96
CA ASN A 391 12.47 18.89 -21.33
C ASN A 391 11.52 17.73 -20.95
N ILE A 392 10.22 17.95 -20.99
CA ILE A 392 9.22 16.94 -20.62
C ILE A 392 8.64 16.31 -21.87
N SER A 393 8.83 15.01 -22.03
CA SER A 393 8.29 14.24 -23.14
C SER A 393 6.78 14.04 -23.00
N ASN A 394 6.09 13.74 -24.08
CA ASN A 394 4.65 13.39 -24.04
C ASN A 394 4.42 12.09 -23.26
N GLU A 395 5.34 11.13 -23.38
CA GLU A 395 5.35 9.90 -22.61
C GLU A 395 5.40 10.17 -21.11
N SER A 396 6.30 11.07 -20.70
CA SER A 396 6.41 11.49 -19.30
C SER A 396 5.12 12.16 -18.81
N LYS A 397 4.49 13.02 -19.61
CA LYS A 397 3.21 13.66 -19.26
C LYS A 397 2.10 12.65 -19.04
N ILE A 398 1.98 11.65 -19.93
CA ILE A 398 1.00 10.57 -19.79
C ILE A 398 1.28 9.76 -18.52
N LEU A 399 2.54 9.41 -18.27
CA LEU A 399 2.93 8.68 -17.05
C LEU A 399 2.55 9.44 -15.78
N LEU A 400 2.78 10.78 -15.74
CA LEU A 400 2.38 11.62 -14.60
C LEU A 400 0.87 11.62 -14.37
N ILE A 401 0.05 11.56 -15.43
CA ILE A 401 -1.42 11.40 -15.30
C ILE A 401 -1.75 10.07 -14.60
N PHE A 402 -1.12 8.96 -14.99
CA PHE A 402 -1.38 7.67 -14.37
C PHE A 402 -0.89 7.60 -12.91
N ILE A 403 0.24 8.23 -12.58
CA ILE A 403 0.68 8.34 -11.19
C ILE A 403 -0.31 9.18 -10.38
N LEU A 404 -0.86 10.26 -10.95
CA LEU A 404 -1.89 11.08 -10.30
C LEU A 404 -3.17 10.28 -10.06
N ILE A 405 -3.66 9.53 -11.07
CA ILE A 405 -4.83 8.66 -10.94
C ILE A 405 -4.62 7.65 -9.82
N LEU A 406 -3.47 6.94 -9.81
CA LEU A 406 -3.12 6.02 -8.74
C LEU A 406 -3.09 6.72 -7.38
N SER A 407 -2.47 7.91 -7.30
CA SER A 407 -2.38 8.69 -6.04
C SER A 407 -3.76 9.07 -5.51
N ILE A 408 -4.68 9.48 -6.37
CA ILE A 408 -6.06 9.81 -6.00
C ILE A 408 -6.81 8.57 -5.53
N ILE A 409 -6.73 7.47 -6.28
CA ILE A 409 -7.47 6.25 -5.96
C ILE A 409 -6.95 5.59 -4.67
N THR A 410 -5.63 5.53 -4.48
CA THR A 410 -5.02 4.90 -3.29
C THR A 410 -5.34 5.64 -1.99
N TYR A 411 -5.71 6.93 -2.06
CA TYR A 411 -6.15 7.68 -0.88
C TYR A 411 -7.41 7.08 -0.22
N LYS A 412 -8.18 6.26 -0.94
CA LYS A 412 -9.33 5.52 -0.38
C LYS A 412 -8.97 4.69 0.85
N THR A 413 -7.74 4.19 0.95
CA THR A 413 -7.25 3.49 2.17
C THR A 413 -7.31 4.39 3.42
N ALA A 414 -6.98 5.69 3.28
CA ALA A 414 -7.10 6.66 4.37
C ALA A 414 -8.55 7.02 4.70
N LEU A 415 -9.46 6.96 3.71
CA LEU A 415 -10.89 7.18 3.94
C LEU A 415 -11.53 6.00 4.67
N GLY A 416 -11.08 4.77 4.40
CA GLY A 416 -11.58 3.58 5.08
C GLY A 416 -11.18 3.56 6.56
N ARG A 417 -10.00 4.07 6.91
CA ARG A 417 -9.54 4.17 8.30
C ARG A 417 -8.59 5.36 8.46
N SER A 418 -9.06 6.41 9.11
CA SER A 418 -8.38 7.71 9.14
C SER A 418 -7.50 7.92 10.39
N ASP A 419 -6.87 6.87 10.89
CA ASP A 419 -5.82 7.00 11.90
C ASP A 419 -4.46 7.44 11.31
N GLY A 420 -3.54 7.82 12.18
CA GLY A 420 -2.23 8.33 11.78
C GLY A 420 -1.44 7.41 10.86
N PRO A 421 -1.32 6.09 11.11
CA PRO A 421 -0.65 5.14 10.25
C PRO A 421 -1.27 5.02 8.84
N HIS A 422 -2.59 4.92 8.73
CA HIS A 422 -3.27 4.77 7.44
C HIS A 422 -3.19 6.04 6.58
N ILE A 423 -3.38 7.23 7.18
CA ILE A 423 -3.17 8.50 6.47
C ILE A 423 -1.70 8.63 6.01
N ARG A 424 -0.74 8.15 6.82
CA ARG A 424 0.68 8.16 6.46
C ARG A 424 0.97 7.23 5.28
N SER A 425 0.41 6.04 5.25
CA SER A 425 0.68 5.01 4.24
C SER A 425 0.27 5.42 2.82
N VAL A 426 -0.69 6.34 2.67
CA VAL A 426 -1.15 6.84 1.35
C VAL A 426 -0.39 8.08 0.88
N THR A 427 0.60 8.55 1.65
CA THR A 427 1.35 9.79 1.34
C THR A 427 2.41 9.57 0.26
N GLY A 428 2.93 8.35 0.12
CA GLY A 428 4.13 8.07 -0.66
C GLY A 428 4.02 8.39 -2.15
N LEU A 429 2.99 7.88 -2.83
CA LEU A 429 2.78 8.15 -4.27
C LEU A 429 2.50 9.64 -4.56
N PRO A 430 1.62 10.35 -3.82
CA PRO A 430 1.44 11.78 -4.00
C PRO A 430 2.73 12.59 -3.82
N MET A 431 3.53 12.28 -2.82
CA MET A 431 4.81 12.96 -2.58
C MET A 431 5.83 12.67 -3.69
N LEU A 432 5.93 11.42 -4.13
CA LEU A 432 6.79 11.03 -5.24
C LEU A 432 6.40 11.77 -6.53
N LEU A 433 5.09 11.83 -6.84
CA LEU A 433 4.56 12.59 -7.97
C LEU A 433 4.94 14.06 -7.89
N LEU A 434 4.71 14.69 -6.74
CA LEU A 434 5.04 16.11 -6.52
C LEU A 434 6.54 16.36 -6.74
N CYS A 435 7.40 15.52 -6.17
CA CYS A 435 8.85 15.65 -6.34
C CYS A 435 9.28 15.51 -7.80
N ILE A 436 8.73 14.54 -8.54
CA ILE A 436 8.98 14.36 -9.96
C ILE A 436 8.58 15.61 -10.74
N ILE A 437 7.39 16.17 -10.47
CA ILE A 437 6.90 17.37 -11.15
C ILE A 437 7.78 18.58 -10.84
N ILE A 438 8.10 18.82 -9.56
CA ILE A 438 8.93 19.96 -9.15
C ILE A 438 10.31 19.89 -9.81
N LEU A 439 10.96 18.73 -9.81
CA LEU A 439 12.26 18.58 -10.46
C LEU A 439 12.17 18.77 -11.98
N ASN A 440 11.14 18.26 -12.63
CA ASN A 440 10.93 18.51 -14.05
C ASN A 440 10.78 20.02 -14.36
N LEU A 441 10.00 20.76 -13.56
CA LEU A 441 9.83 22.20 -13.70
C LEU A 441 11.14 22.95 -13.43
N PHE A 442 11.89 22.54 -12.42
CA PHE A 442 13.18 23.11 -12.09
C PHE A 442 14.19 22.95 -13.24
N PHE A 443 14.28 21.75 -13.81
CA PHE A 443 15.16 21.52 -14.96
C PHE A 443 14.70 22.26 -16.23
N ASP A 444 13.39 22.40 -16.45
CA ASP A 444 12.86 23.21 -17.56
C ASP A 444 13.25 24.70 -17.41
N PHE A 445 13.18 25.20 -16.17
CA PHE A 445 13.63 26.57 -15.86
C PHE A 445 15.13 26.77 -16.15
N ILE A 446 15.98 25.82 -15.77
CA ILE A 446 17.41 25.84 -16.05
C ILE A 446 17.68 25.84 -17.55
N LEU A 447 17.01 24.95 -18.31
CA LEU A 447 17.19 24.80 -19.75
C LEU A 447 16.74 26.04 -20.53
N LYS A 448 15.77 26.80 -20.03
CA LYS A 448 15.31 28.05 -20.63
C LYS A 448 16.25 29.20 -20.38
N ASN A 449 17.06 29.18 -19.32
CA ASN A 449 17.94 30.28 -18.93
C ASN A 449 19.40 29.97 -19.26
N LYS A 450 19.92 30.60 -20.33
CA LYS A 450 21.31 30.39 -20.81
C LYS A 450 22.38 30.60 -19.74
N LYS A 451 22.17 31.53 -18.78
CA LYS A 451 23.13 31.83 -17.70
C LYS A 451 23.22 30.60 -16.75
N TYR A 452 22.09 30.09 -16.32
CA TYR A 452 22.06 28.90 -15.44
C TYR A 452 22.52 27.64 -16.17
N LEU A 453 22.16 27.50 -17.46
CA LEU A 453 22.61 26.36 -18.28
C LEU A 453 24.14 26.30 -18.35
N LYS A 454 24.82 27.43 -18.51
CA LYS A 454 26.28 27.50 -18.55
C LYS A 454 26.91 27.11 -17.20
N ILE A 455 26.33 27.60 -16.10
CA ILE A 455 26.77 27.21 -14.75
C ILE A 455 26.60 25.68 -14.54
N PHE A 456 25.46 25.13 -14.91
CA PHE A 456 25.20 23.69 -14.79
C PHE A 456 26.08 22.85 -15.72
N GLN A 457 26.38 23.32 -16.92
CA GLN A 457 27.33 22.64 -17.83
C GLN A 457 28.75 22.57 -17.24
N ASN A 458 29.18 23.59 -16.52
CA ASN A 458 30.46 23.56 -15.82
C ASN A 458 30.46 22.62 -14.61
N ILE A 459 29.34 22.54 -13.89
CA ILE A 459 29.18 21.60 -12.76
C ILE A 459 29.13 20.13 -13.25
N THR A 460 28.64 19.90 -14.46
CA THR A 460 28.44 18.55 -15.04
C THR A 460 29.59 18.06 -15.90
N ASN A 461 30.77 18.69 -15.85
CA ASN A 461 31.98 18.14 -16.43
C ASN A 461 32.34 16.80 -15.75
N PHE A 462 32.91 15.84 -16.50
CA PHE A 462 33.21 14.47 -16.06
C PHE A 462 33.85 14.39 -14.65
N LYS A 463 34.79 15.30 -14.34
CA LYS A 463 35.45 15.38 -13.03
C LYS A 463 34.47 15.71 -11.89
N ASN A 464 33.50 16.62 -12.13
CA ASN A 464 32.49 17.02 -11.15
C ASN A 464 31.37 15.98 -11.03
N THR A 465 31.11 15.21 -12.08
CA THR A 465 30.17 14.07 -12.05
C THR A 465 30.65 12.97 -11.11
N ILE A 466 31.95 12.65 -11.12
CA ILE A 466 32.56 11.72 -10.16
C ILE A 466 32.42 12.23 -8.72
N ILE A 467 32.64 13.53 -8.49
CA ILE A 467 32.46 14.16 -7.19
C ILE A 467 30.98 14.06 -6.76
N LEU A 468 30.05 14.26 -7.67
CA LEU A 468 28.61 14.13 -7.40
C LEU A 468 28.23 12.67 -7.04
N ILE A 469 28.85 11.68 -7.68
CA ILE A 469 28.72 10.26 -7.33
C ILE A 469 29.22 10.02 -5.91
N LEU A 470 30.41 10.47 -5.59
CA LEU A 470 31.02 10.30 -4.27
C LEU A 470 30.19 10.99 -3.18
N ILE A 471 29.70 12.19 -3.43
CA ILE A 471 28.84 12.90 -2.50
C ILE A 471 27.49 12.18 -2.34
N SER A 472 26.84 11.79 -3.44
CA SER A 472 25.53 11.11 -3.36
C SER A 472 25.64 9.74 -2.72
N SER A 473 26.69 8.97 -2.99
CA SER A 473 26.93 7.70 -2.31
C SER A 473 27.31 7.90 -0.85
N SER A 474 28.07 8.94 -0.51
CA SER A 474 28.38 9.29 0.89
C SER A 474 27.12 9.73 1.65
N ILE A 475 26.29 10.57 1.05
CA ILE A 475 24.97 10.96 1.63
C ILE A 475 24.10 9.73 1.80
N PHE A 476 24.04 8.85 0.81
CA PHE A 476 23.27 7.61 0.90
C PHE A 476 23.79 6.72 2.03
N ILE A 477 25.10 6.54 2.16
CA ILE A 477 25.73 5.79 3.26
C ILE A 477 25.44 6.45 4.63
N ILE A 478 25.45 7.77 4.71
CA ILE A 478 25.10 8.50 5.94
C ILE A 478 23.60 8.34 6.27
N PHE A 479 22.72 8.36 5.29
CA PHE A 479 21.30 8.05 5.47
C PHE A 479 21.04 6.59 5.88
N MET A 480 21.96 5.70 5.52
CA MET A 480 22.01 4.33 6.00
C MET A 480 22.67 4.27 7.38
N SER A 481 22.01 4.83 8.39
CA SER A 481 22.52 5.03 9.74
C SER A 481 23.05 3.77 10.45
N ASN A 482 22.99 2.60 9.83
CA ASN A 482 23.38 1.31 10.41
C ASN A 482 24.37 0.52 9.53
N PHE A 483 25.10 1.17 8.61
CA PHE A 483 26.09 0.47 7.79
C PHE A 483 27.20 -0.12 8.65
N ASN A 484 27.25 -1.45 8.69
CA ASN A 484 28.26 -2.20 9.41
C ASN A 484 28.89 -3.25 8.52
N PHE A 485 30.17 -3.09 8.22
CA PHE A 485 30.92 -4.00 7.34
C PHE A 485 31.01 -5.42 7.92
N GLN A 486 31.13 -5.58 9.22
CA GLN A 486 31.09 -6.88 9.89
C GLN A 486 29.78 -7.62 9.65
N ASN A 487 28.68 -6.88 9.61
CA ASN A 487 27.38 -7.45 9.31
C ASN A 487 27.30 -8.03 7.88
N ILE A 488 28.00 -7.45 6.93
CA ILE A 488 28.04 -7.97 5.55
C ILE A 488 28.79 -9.31 5.53
N ILE A 489 29.96 -9.38 6.13
CA ILE A 489 30.77 -10.60 6.18
C ILE A 489 30.03 -11.73 6.89
N SER A 490 29.37 -11.43 7.98
CA SER A 490 28.63 -12.40 8.80
C SER A 490 27.17 -12.61 8.36
N PHE A 491 26.72 -12.03 7.27
CA PHE A 491 25.31 -12.02 6.87
C PHE A 491 24.68 -13.42 6.87
N LYS A 492 25.32 -14.39 6.22
CA LYS A 492 24.81 -15.76 6.12
C LYS A 492 24.61 -16.41 7.49
N SER A 493 25.59 -16.29 8.38
CA SER A 493 25.53 -16.85 9.74
C SER A 493 24.48 -16.11 10.61
N ARG A 494 24.41 -14.79 10.50
CA ARG A 494 23.40 -13.98 11.22
C ARG A 494 21.98 -14.37 10.80
N VAL A 495 21.70 -14.48 9.50
CA VAL A 495 20.39 -14.89 9.00
C VAL A 495 20.06 -16.29 9.46
N LYS A 496 21.00 -17.25 9.37
CA LYS A 496 20.76 -18.63 9.85
C LYS A 496 20.42 -18.63 11.33
N ASN A 497 21.20 -17.96 12.18
CA ASN A 497 20.95 -17.88 13.61
C ASN A 497 19.62 -17.20 13.92
N TYR A 498 19.32 -16.10 13.24
CA TYR A 498 18.05 -15.34 13.42
C TYR A 498 16.83 -16.18 13.09
N VAL A 499 16.84 -16.90 11.96
CA VAL A 499 15.72 -17.74 11.53
C VAL A 499 15.52 -18.94 12.47
N SER A 500 16.60 -19.48 13.05
CA SER A 500 16.57 -20.60 13.98
C SER A 500 16.39 -20.16 15.46
N THR A 501 16.33 -18.86 15.74
CA THR A 501 16.05 -18.35 17.08
C THR A 501 14.67 -18.82 17.55
N SER A 502 14.58 -19.29 18.80
CA SER A 502 13.31 -19.69 19.39
C SER A 502 12.31 -18.54 19.38
N ASP A 503 11.06 -18.83 19.02
CA ASP A 503 9.97 -17.84 19.03
C ASP A 503 9.80 -17.19 20.41
N GLU A 504 10.13 -17.88 21.50
CA GLU A 504 10.09 -17.34 22.87
C GLU A 504 10.98 -16.10 23.09
N PHE A 505 12.06 -15.98 22.31
CA PHE A 505 12.92 -14.80 22.33
C PHE A 505 12.17 -13.50 22.00
N PHE A 506 11.16 -13.61 21.14
CA PHE A 506 10.35 -12.48 20.66
C PHE A 506 9.12 -12.21 21.54
N LEU A 507 8.87 -13.02 22.59
CA LEU A 507 7.69 -12.89 23.43
C LEU A 507 7.97 -12.06 24.70
N ALA A 508 6.98 -11.26 25.11
CA ALA A 508 6.95 -10.66 26.43
C ALA A 508 6.64 -11.72 27.51
N GLU A 509 7.05 -11.50 28.76
CA GLU A 509 6.88 -12.46 29.84
C GLU A 509 5.41 -12.85 30.09
N HIS A 510 4.48 -11.88 30.01
CA HIS A 510 3.06 -12.16 30.15
C HIS A 510 2.51 -13.06 29.03
N GLN A 511 3.05 -12.91 27.80
CA GLN A 511 2.69 -13.76 26.67
C GLN A 511 3.22 -15.20 26.85
N LYS A 512 4.46 -15.35 27.33
CA LYS A 512 5.04 -16.66 27.65
C LYS A 512 4.20 -17.39 28.70
N LEU A 513 3.77 -16.67 29.75
CA LEU A 513 2.91 -17.24 30.80
C LEU A 513 1.57 -17.73 30.23
N LEU A 514 0.89 -16.91 29.42
CA LEU A 514 -0.35 -17.28 28.76
C LEU A 514 -0.19 -18.52 27.89
N ILE A 515 0.82 -18.52 27.00
CA ILE A 515 1.08 -19.62 26.09
C ILE A 515 1.34 -20.91 26.84
N LYS A 516 2.16 -20.87 27.89
CA LYS A 516 2.44 -22.05 28.72
C LYS A 516 1.16 -22.61 29.36
N LYS A 517 0.33 -21.76 29.96
CA LYS A 517 -0.92 -22.18 30.61
C LYS A 517 -1.94 -22.70 29.61
N TYR A 518 -2.20 -21.94 28.56
CA TYR A 518 -3.19 -22.30 27.56
C TYR A 518 -2.81 -23.57 26.76
N ASN A 519 -1.49 -23.77 26.53
CA ASN A 519 -0.99 -25.00 25.93
C ASN A 519 -1.26 -26.24 26.79
N ASN A 520 -1.06 -26.13 28.12
CA ASN A 520 -1.33 -27.23 29.02
C ASN A 520 -2.80 -27.64 29.03
N LEU A 521 -3.72 -26.67 29.00
CA LEU A 521 -5.17 -26.94 28.96
C LEU A 521 -5.60 -27.54 27.62
N THR A 522 -5.04 -27.05 26.53
CA THR A 522 -5.45 -27.47 25.17
C THR A 522 -4.61 -28.62 24.62
N ILE A 523 -3.83 -29.35 25.42
CA ILE A 523 -2.83 -30.34 24.96
C ILE A 523 -3.45 -31.40 24.06
N THR A 524 -4.65 -31.85 24.36
CA THR A 524 -5.40 -32.85 23.59
C THR A 524 -6.20 -32.29 22.42
N ASP A 525 -6.35 -30.96 22.36
CA ASP A 525 -7.19 -30.34 21.34
C ASP A 525 -6.48 -30.29 19.99
N LYS A 526 -7.20 -30.64 18.93
CA LYS A 526 -6.69 -30.62 17.54
C LYS A 526 -6.60 -29.23 16.97
N CYS A 527 -7.32 -28.26 17.52
CA CYS A 527 -7.32 -26.86 17.14
C CYS A 527 -7.55 -25.99 18.37
N VAL A 528 -7.24 -24.71 18.29
CA VAL A 528 -7.50 -23.74 19.37
C VAL A 528 -8.42 -22.64 18.86
N GLN A 529 -9.30 -22.18 19.74
CA GLN A 529 -10.18 -21.06 19.45
C GLN A 529 -9.84 -19.89 20.35
N ILE A 530 -9.60 -18.75 19.72
CA ILE A 530 -9.40 -17.48 20.41
C ILE A 530 -10.52 -16.52 20.04
N PHE A 531 -10.81 -15.64 20.98
CA PHE A 531 -11.71 -14.51 20.84
C PHE A 531 -11.07 -13.26 21.43
N THR A 532 -9.87 -12.98 20.95
CA THR A 532 -8.98 -11.88 21.38
C THR A 532 -8.34 -11.22 20.17
N TYR A 533 -7.55 -10.17 20.42
CA TYR A 533 -6.69 -9.54 19.42
C TYR A 533 -5.30 -10.19 19.31
N ASP A 534 -5.04 -11.22 20.12
CA ASP A 534 -3.75 -11.92 20.15
C ASP A 534 -3.69 -12.99 19.06
N VAL A 535 -3.77 -12.56 17.82
CA VAL A 535 -3.95 -13.41 16.63
C VAL A 535 -2.84 -14.43 16.43
N ALA A 536 -1.63 -14.20 16.99
CA ALA A 536 -0.51 -15.13 16.91
C ALA A 536 -0.65 -16.36 17.82
N ILE A 537 -1.61 -16.42 18.75
CA ILE A 537 -1.71 -17.51 19.74
C ILE A 537 -1.83 -18.89 19.08
N PRO A 538 -2.67 -19.13 18.07
CA PRO A 538 -2.73 -20.44 17.40
C PRO A 538 -1.37 -20.87 16.84
N TYR A 539 -0.64 -19.94 16.23
CA TYR A 539 0.72 -20.19 15.75
C TYR A 539 1.69 -20.53 16.91
N LEU A 540 1.68 -19.76 17.99
CA LEU A 540 2.57 -19.97 19.14
C LEU A 540 2.31 -21.30 19.85
N LEU A 541 1.07 -21.79 19.83
CA LEU A 541 0.69 -23.11 20.32
C LEU A 541 0.97 -24.23 19.29
N LYS A 542 1.44 -23.89 18.07
CA LYS A 542 1.64 -24.81 16.94
C LYS A 542 0.37 -25.59 16.56
N LYS A 543 -0.80 -25.00 16.81
CA LYS A 543 -2.12 -25.55 16.51
C LYS A 543 -2.88 -24.63 15.55
N PRO A 544 -3.68 -25.17 14.62
CA PRO A 544 -4.50 -24.32 13.77
C PRO A 544 -5.66 -23.72 14.57
N SER A 545 -6.20 -22.60 14.10
CA SER A 545 -7.46 -22.05 14.61
C SER A 545 -8.61 -23.02 14.32
N CYS A 546 -9.58 -23.19 15.24
CA CYS A 546 -10.76 -24.04 14.99
C CYS A 546 -11.65 -23.47 13.87
N ASN A 547 -11.71 -22.15 13.72
CA ASN A 547 -12.50 -21.45 12.71
C ASN A 547 -11.60 -20.75 11.67
N LYS A 548 -12.11 -20.54 10.46
CA LYS A 548 -11.44 -19.69 9.46
C LYS A 548 -11.37 -18.22 9.88
N TYR A 549 -12.32 -17.75 10.69
CA TYR A 549 -12.35 -16.39 11.25
C TYR A 549 -11.49 -16.34 12.53
N PHE A 550 -10.20 -16.50 12.37
CA PHE A 550 -9.25 -16.37 13.48
C PHE A 550 -8.92 -14.92 13.85
N PHE A 551 -9.49 -13.98 13.13
CA PHE A 551 -9.24 -12.56 13.24
C PHE A 551 -10.55 -11.83 13.58
N LEU A 552 -10.69 -11.33 14.80
CA LEU A 552 -11.97 -10.82 15.32
C LEU A 552 -12.56 -9.67 14.53
N TRP A 553 -11.72 -8.81 13.99
CA TRP A 553 -12.18 -7.64 13.24
C TRP A 553 -13.00 -7.98 12.00
N ASN A 554 -12.95 -9.21 11.56
CA ASN A 554 -13.63 -9.65 10.35
C ASN A 554 -15.06 -10.15 10.60
N ILE A 555 -15.50 -10.17 11.86
CA ILE A 555 -16.76 -10.81 12.28
C ILE A 555 -17.79 -9.76 12.70
N GLY A 556 -17.61 -8.49 12.35
CA GLY A 556 -18.42 -7.38 12.86
C GLY A 556 -19.91 -7.40 12.46
N ASN A 557 -20.29 -8.04 11.34
CA ASN A 557 -21.69 -8.13 10.95
C ASN A 557 -22.40 -9.38 11.51
N LYS A 558 -23.73 -9.32 11.62
CA LYS A 558 -24.55 -10.41 12.18
C LYS A 558 -24.37 -11.73 11.46
N LYS A 559 -24.28 -11.70 10.13
CA LYS A 559 -24.09 -12.90 9.31
C LYS A 559 -22.78 -13.61 9.66
N ASN A 560 -21.67 -12.87 9.73
CA ASN A 560 -20.37 -13.45 10.04
C ASN A 560 -20.29 -13.94 11.49
N GLN A 561 -20.97 -13.27 12.44
CA GLN A 561 -21.08 -13.76 13.81
C GLN A 561 -21.82 -15.09 13.87
N ASN A 562 -22.95 -15.24 13.15
CA ASN A 562 -23.69 -16.50 13.09
C ASN A 562 -22.86 -17.62 12.43
N LEU A 563 -22.19 -17.35 11.30
CA LEU A 563 -21.30 -18.33 10.66
C LEU A 563 -20.14 -18.77 11.57
N PHE A 564 -19.65 -17.85 12.41
CA PHE A 564 -18.65 -18.18 13.41
C PHE A 564 -19.22 -19.15 14.46
N ILE A 565 -20.43 -18.90 14.98
CA ILE A 565 -21.11 -19.75 15.97
C ILE A 565 -21.36 -21.13 15.38
N GLU A 566 -21.96 -21.24 14.19
CA GLU A 566 -22.20 -22.53 13.50
C GLU A 566 -20.90 -23.32 13.38
N SER A 567 -19.79 -22.69 13.07
CA SER A 567 -18.49 -23.36 12.98
C SER A 567 -17.97 -23.84 14.34
N ILE A 568 -18.24 -23.11 15.42
CA ILE A 568 -17.86 -23.52 16.79
C ILE A 568 -18.75 -24.68 17.28
N GLU A 569 -20.05 -24.61 17.05
CA GLU A 569 -20.98 -25.70 17.39
C GLU A 569 -20.61 -27.02 16.69
N ASN A 570 -20.18 -26.95 15.44
CA ASN A 570 -19.74 -28.14 14.69
C ASN A 570 -18.41 -28.72 15.19
N ARG A 571 -17.50 -27.88 15.74
CA ARG A 571 -16.15 -28.31 16.16
C ARG A 571 -15.99 -28.47 17.66
N LYS A 572 -16.85 -27.85 18.44
CA LYS A 572 -16.92 -27.89 19.92
C LYS A 572 -15.53 -27.82 20.57
N PRO A 573 -14.78 -26.72 20.43
CA PRO A 573 -13.51 -26.60 21.13
C PRO A 573 -13.74 -26.68 22.64
N ASN A 574 -12.90 -27.44 23.35
CA ASN A 574 -13.04 -27.59 24.79
C ASN A 574 -12.78 -26.24 25.50
N PHE A 575 -11.87 -25.45 24.98
CA PHE A 575 -11.48 -24.17 25.57
C PHE A 575 -11.56 -23.03 24.56
N ILE A 576 -12.05 -21.87 25.02
CA ILE A 576 -12.06 -20.61 24.28
C ILE A 576 -11.30 -19.57 25.11
N LEU A 577 -10.36 -18.87 24.48
CA LEU A 577 -9.65 -17.76 25.09
C LEU A 577 -10.38 -16.46 24.77
N LEU A 578 -10.83 -15.77 25.80
CA LEU A 578 -11.53 -14.49 25.71
C LEU A 578 -10.71 -13.38 26.38
N LEU A 579 -10.68 -12.20 25.77
CA LEU A 579 -10.12 -11.01 26.39
C LEU A 579 -11.09 -10.45 27.43
N ASP A 580 -10.60 -10.20 28.67
CA ASP A 580 -11.39 -9.51 29.69
C ASP A 580 -11.38 -7.99 29.47
N GLY A 581 -12.49 -7.32 29.71
CA GLY A 581 -12.62 -5.86 29.69
C GLY A 581 -11.69 -5.12 30.66
N ARG A 582 -11.08 -5.82 31.64
CA ARG A 582 -10.05 -5.28 32.54
C ARG A 582 -8.70 -5.01 31.86
N SER A 583 -8.48 -5.49 30.66
CA SER A 583 -7.31 -5.18 29.83
C SER A 583 -7.17 -3.68 29.51
N GLU A 584 -8.20 -2.90 29.72
CA GLU A 584 -8.18 -1.43 29.65
C GLU A 584 -7.12 -0.78 30.56
N LYS A 585 -6.68 -1.47 31.63
CA LYS A 585 -5.70 -0.95 32.60
C LYS A 585 -4.24 -1.34 32.31
N LEU A 586 -3.98 -2.24 31.41
CA LEU A 586 -2.64 -2.71 31.06
C LEU A 586 -2.23 -2.12 29.72
N ASN A 587 -1.72 -0.89 29.72
CA ASN A 587 -0.92 -0.25 28.63
C ASN A 587 -1.00 -0.84 27.21
N TYR A 588 -2.14 -1.39 26.81
CA TYR A 588 -2.52 -1.53 25.42
C TYR A 588 -2.93 -0.15 24.89
N GLU A 589 -2.11 0.87 25.17
CA GLU A 589 -2.31 2.27 24.78
C GLU A 589 -2.56 2.46 23.27
N LYS A 590 -2.43 1.39 22.50
CA LYS A 590 -2.64 1.42 21.05
C LYS A 590 -3.94 0.77 20.57
N ILE A 591 -4.63 0.00 21.40
CA ILE A 591 -5.93 -0.57 21.06
C ILE A 591 -6.99 0.25 21.77
N PRO A 592 -7.85 0.96 21.04
CA PRO A 592 -8.90 1.76 21.66
C PRO A 592 -9.77 0.91 22.61
N THR A 593 -10.09 1.45 23.78
CA THR A 593 -10.86 0.83 24.86
C THR A 593 -12.26 0.31 24.46
N PHE A 594 -12.72 0.67 23.27
CA PHE A 594 -14.01 0.24 22.72
C PHE A 594 -14.03 -1.14 22.05
N PHE A 595 -12.91 -1.86 22.02
CA PHE A 595 -12.86 -3.21 21.45
C PHE A 595 -13.13 -4.34 22.48
N SER A 596 -14.00 -4.10 23.43
CA SER A 596 -14.50 -5.18 24.29
C SER A 596 -15.36 -6.15 23.45
N PRO A 597 -15.08 -7.46 23.44
CA PRO A 597 -15.86 -8.44 22.70
C PRO A 597 -17.35 -8.41 23.03
N SER A 598 -17.72 -8.17 24.30
CA SER A 598 -19.12 -8.08 24.74
C SER A 598 -19.87 -6.92 24.07
N LYS A 599 -19.19 -5.79 23.83
CA LYS A 599 -19.79 -4.61 23.22
C LYS A 599 -19.78 -4.66 21.70
N MET A 600 -18.70 -5.18 21.12
CA MET A 600 -18.50 -5.18 19.68
C MET A 600 -19.13 -6.38 19.00
N LEU A 601 -19.06 -7.55 19.62
CA LEU A 601 -19.49 -8.83 19.07
C LEU A 601 -20.48 -9.54 20.02
N PRO A 602 -21.63 -8.91 20.35
CA PRO A 602 -22.52 -9.36 21.40
C PRO A 602 -23.12 -10.74 21.11
N ILE A 603 -23.35 -11.11 19.86
CA ILE A 603 -23.96 -12.40 19.49
C ILE A 603 -23.00 -13.55 19.87
N ILE A 604 -21.73 -13.43 19.51
CA ILE A 604 -20.72 -14.43 19.84
C ILE A 604 -20.43 -14.43 21.34
N HIS A 605 -20.35 -13.25 21.95
CA HIS A 605 -20.11 -13.14 23.39
C HIS A 605 -21.22 -13.83 24.19
N ASN A 606 -22.48 -13.59 23.86
CA ASN A 606 -23.62 -14.25 24.51
C ASN A 606 -23.58 -15.77 24.33
N PHE A 607 -23.29 -16.23 23.11
CA PHE A 607 -23.12 -17.66 22.84
C PHE A 607 -22.03 -18.30 23.73
N ILE A 608 -20.90 -17.63 23.93
CA ILE A 608 -19.83 -18.10 24.80
C ILE A 608 -20.32 -18.16 26.27
N MET A 609 -20.98 -17.12 26.76
CA MET A 609 -21.48 -17.09 28.14
C MET A 609 -22.55 -18.17 28.41
N GLU A 610 -23.36 -18.50 27.41
CA GLU A 610 -24.40 -19.53 27.51
C GLU A 610 -23.80 -20.94 27.53
N ASN A 611 -22.80 -21.22 26.70
CA ASN A 611 -22.29 -22.56 26.44
C ASN A 611 -20.99 -22.89 27.17
N TYR A 612 -20.27 -21.92 27.68
CA TYR A 612 -18.98 -22.08 28.36
C TYR A 612 -19.02 -21.47 29.77
N TYR A 613 -18.20 -22.00 30.67
CA TYR A 613 -17.99 -21.38 31.99
C TYR A 613 -16.53 -20.93 32.16
N LEU A 614 -16.30 -19.94 33.01
CA LEU A 614 -14.95 -19.46 33.29
C LEU A 614 -14.16 -20.51 34.07
N ASN A 615 -13.14 -21.08 33.44
CA ASN A 615 -12.23 -22.03 34.05
C ASN A 615 -11.08 -21.33 34.80
N GLU A 616 -10.37 -20.46 34.10
CA GLU A 616 -9.20 -19.78 34.66
C GLU A 616 -9.07 -18.35 34.14
N ASN A 617 -8.53 -17.47 35.01
CA ASN A 617 -8.12 -16.12 34.62
C ASN A 617 -6.59 -16.03 34.60
N VAL A 618 -6.00 -15.67 33.48
CA VAL A 618 -4.57 -15.48 33.28
C VAL A 618 -4.33 -14.01 32.95
N LEU A 619 -4.00 -13.22 33.97
CA LEU A 619 -3.84 -11.76 33.84
C LEU A 619 -5.15 -11.11 33.31
N HIS A 620 -5.14 -10.66 32.06
CA HIS A 620 -6.28 -10.05 31.39
C HIS A 620 -7.01 -10.99 30.40
N TRP A 621 -6.62 -12.25 30.33
CA TRP A 621 -7.27 -13.26 29.52
C TRP A 621 -8.11 -14.17 30.39
N ASN A 622 -9.33 -14.43 29.93
CA ASN A 622 -10.22 -15.43 30.51
C ASN A 622 -10.23 -16.67 29.65
N ILE A 623 -9.97 -17.82 30.27
CA ILE A 623 -10.08 -19.12 29.61
C ILE A 623 -11.42 -19.71 30.00
N TYR A 624 -12.28 -19.92 29.02
CA TYR A 624 -13.58 -20.51 29.18
C TYR A 624 -13.54 -21.97 28.72
N GLU A 625 -14.14 -22.86 29.51
CA GLU A 625 -14.27 -24.29 29.24
C GLU A 625 -15.71 -24.63 28.85
N LEU A 626 -15.88 -25.57 27.92
CA LEU A 626 -17.18 -26.02 27.44
C LEU A 626 -17.95 -26.65 28.60
N LYS A 627 -19.21 -26.26 28.82
CA LYS A 627 -20.07 -26.87 29.80
C LYS A 627 -20.32 -28.35 29.42
N SER A 628 -20.09 -29.25 30.35
CA SER A 628 -20.49 -30.64 30.18
C SER A 628 -22.02 -30.68 30.00
N SER A 629 -22.48 -31.21 28.86
CA SER A 629 -23.89 -31.41 28.56
C SER A 629 -24.46 -32.48 29.48
#